data_4a5fad47e8a59cc22ac355e0f9b4398f
#
_entry.id   4a5fad47e8a59cc22ac355e0f9b4398f
#
_cell.length_a   1.000
_cell.length_b   1.000
_cell.length_c   1.000
_cell.angle_alpha   90.00
_cell.angle_beta   90.00
_cell.angle_gamma   90.00
#
_symmetry.space_group_name_H-M   'P 1'
#
loop_
_entity.id
_entity.type
_entity.pdbx_description
1 polymer ?
#
loop_
_entity_poly.entity_id
_entity_poly.type
_entity_poly.pdbx_seq_one_letter_code
_entity_poly.pdbx_strand_id
1 'polypeptide(L)'
;MSFFDRGLDTLKVGGTLCFICADRWLQNKYGTLLRSRMGTDCDLVSLVRMHGVDAFDDEVDAYPAVTTVRKGVAADHLKFVNCAPEFNEADATAVLDWLMDDEPDLVGERFEAFEIDKPTGDRMYPLGNHDLVRFVSQACERLPKLEEAGVKLGIGIATGCDDVFLTEDDDLVESDRMVPIFYMRDHRRGNDDRQRWLVNPWNDDGTLVNLDKYPRLKTYLETNKERLSRRYVAKKNKTAWYRTIDKLTPGLLDRDLLLMPDMAAQPDPILSHGKYPHHNCYWITSDEWDLEVLGGLLMADTTRRFIDALGVKMRGGTLRFQAQYLRLVHMPKYIQISDTNKLGLSRAFNEKDRALATKFAEAAYKEATE
;
A
#
# COMPACT_ATOMS: atom_id res chain seq x y z
N MET A 1 -4.77 -20.65 9.27
CA MET A 1 -4.50 -20.02 10.58
C MET A 1 -4.82 -20.97 11.73
N SER A 2 -6.08 -21.40 11.93
CA SER A 2 -6.46 -22.21 13.10
C SER A 2 -5.63 -23.52 13.27
N PHE A 3 -5.28 -24.20 12.19
CA PHE A 3 -4.41 -25.37 12.25
C PHE A 3 -3.00 -25.02 12.68
N PHE A 4 -2.47 -23.89 12.23
CA PHE A 4 -1.14 -23.43 12.61
C PHE A 4 -1.09 -23.09 14.11
N ASP A 5 -2.04 -22.26 14.60
CA ASP A 5 -2.15 -21.94 16.02
C ASP A 5 -2.30 -23.20 16.88
N ARG A 6 -3.18 -24.12 16.47
CA ARG A 6 -3.39 -25.37 17.19
C ARG A 6 -2.13 -26.24 17.21
N GLY A 7 -1.39 -26.29 16.10
CA GLY A 7 -0.09 -26.98 16.03
C GLY A 7 0.89 -26.41 17.06
N LEU A 8 1.03 -25.09 17.11
CA LEU A 8 1.90 -24.41 18.08
C LEU A 8 1.49 -24.64 19.53
N ASP A 9 0.18 -24.69 19.81
CA ASP A 9 -0.34 -24.95 21.17
C ASP A 9 -0.03 -26.35 21.66
N THR A 10 0.06 -27.33 20.77
CA THR A 10 0.35 -28.72 21.11
C THR A 10 1.84 -29.04 21.27
N LEU A 11 2.75 -28.14 20.83
CA LEU A 11 4.17 -28.31 20.99
C LEU A 11 4.62 -28.16 22.44
N LYS A 12 5.56 -28.97 22.85
CA LYS A 12 6.38 -28.76 24.05
C LYS A 12 7.46 -27.72 23.76
N VAL A 13 7.98 -27.07 24.79
CA VAL A 13 9.14 -26.17 24.67
C VAL A 13 10.29 -26.94 23.98
N GLY A 14 10.92 -26.33 22.99
CA GLY A 14 11.94 -26.90 22.13
C GLY A 14 11.39 -27.77 20.98
N GLY A 15 10.08 -28.08 20.96
CA GLY A 15 9.45 -28.82 19.87
C GLY A 15 9.36 -27.97 18.60
N THR A 16 9.44 -28.64 17.45
CA THR A 16 9.43 -27.98 16.12
C THR A 16 8.17 -28.35 15.35
N LEU A 17 7.58 -27.38 14.67
CA LEU A 17 6.48 -27.49 13.74
C LEU A 17 6.98 -27.08 12.36
N CYS A 18 6.75 -27.92 11.35
CA CYS A 18 7.01 -27.58 9.95
C CYS A 18 5.71 -27.74 9.15
N PHE A 19 5.26 -26.66 8.54
CA PHE A 19 4.05 -26.64 7.72
C PHE A 19 4.32 -26.07 6.34
N ILE A 20 3.71 -26.67 5.31
CA ILE A 20 3.48 -26.01 4.04
C ILE A 20 2.09 -25.37 4.07
N CYS A 21 2.04 -24.07 3.89
CA CYS A 21 0.79 -23.29 3.84
C CYS A 21 0.98 -22.00 3.04
N ALA A 22 -0.13 -21.33 2.71
CA ALA A 22 -0.04 -20.03 2.04
C ALA A 22 0.70 -19.00 2.89
N ASP A 23 1.59 -18.22 2.26
CA ASP A 23 2.45 -17.21 2.90
C ASP A 23 1.72 -15.93 3.33
N ARG A 24 0.45 -15.77 2.98
CA ARG A 24 -0.35 -14.55 3.20
C ARG A 24 -0.44 -14.07 4.65
N TRP A 25 -0.25 -14.94 5.63
CA TRP A 25 -0.24 -14.56 7.05
C TRP A 25 0.95 -13.66 7.40
N LEU A 26 2.03 -13.70 6.62
CA LEU A 26 3.21 -12.85 6.81
C LEU A 26 2.89 -11.37 6.57
N GLN A 27 1.90 -11.05 5.73
CA GLN A 27 1.61 -9.67 5.31
C GLN A 27 0.17 -9.23 5.60
N ASN A 28 -0.79 -10.14 5.67
CA ASN A 28 -2.19 -9.77 5.85
C ASN A 28 -2.55 -9.49 7.32
N LYS A 29 -3.58 -8.65 7.51
CA LYS A 29 -4.08 -8.28 8.84
C LYS A 29 -4.49 -9.49 9.69
N TYR A 30 -5.07 -10.53 9.09
CA TYR A 30 -5.45 -11.72 9.84
C TYR A 30 -4.26 -12.51 10.42
N GLY A 31 -3.04 -12.28 9.91
CA GLY A 31 -1.80 -12.88 10.42
C GLY A 31 -1.19 -12.17 11.63
N THR A 32 -1.72 -11.03 12.04
CA THR A 32 -1.18 -10.18 13.12
C THR A 32 -0.88 -10.96 14.40
N LEU A 33 -1.84 -11.74 14.91
CA LEU A 33 -1.65 -12.52 16.14
C LEU A 33 -0.58 -13.61 15.97
N LEU A 34 -0.53 -14.26 14.80
CA LEU A 34 0.47 -15.29 14.55
C LEU A 34 1.89 -14.68 14.46
N ARG A 35 2.03 -13.53 13.78
CA ARG A 35 3.31 -12.81 13.74
C ARG A 35 3.79 -12.41 15.14
N SER A 36 2.90 -11.89 15.99
CA SER A 36 3.24 -11.56 17.38
C SER A 36 3.78 -12.79 18.13
N ARG A 37 3.22 -13.97 17.94
CA ARG A 37 3.70 -15.22 18.57
C ARG A 37 5.12 -15.60 18.12
N MET A 38 5.49 -15.28 16.88
CA MET A 38 6.83 -15.61 16.34
C MET A 38 7.98 -14.82 17.02
N GLY A 39 7.67 -13.81 17.77
CA GLY A 39 8.65 -13.01 18.54
C GLY A 39 8.50 -13.14 20.05
N THR A 40 7.53 -13.93 20.55
CA THR A 40 7.25 -14.06 21.99
C THR A 40 7.46 -15.48 22.53
N ASP A 41 6.57 -16.40 22.16
CA ASP A 41 6.57 -17.79 22.67
C ASP A 41 7.01 -18.81 21.62
N CYS A 42 7.27 -18.37 20.41
CA CYS A 42 7.71 -19.19 19.28
C CYS A 42 8.83 -18.49 18.52
N ASP A 43 9.70 -19.29 17.93
CA ASP A 43 10.79 -18.88 17.07
C ASP A 43 10.51 -19.31 15.63
N LEU A 44 10.36 -18.35 14.71
CA LEU A 44 10.32 -18.64 13.27
C LEU A 44 11.74 -18.94 12.80
N VAL A 45 12.08 -20.22 12.66
CA VAL A 45 13.43 -20.70 12.34
C VAL A 45 13.75 -20.52 10.86
N SER A 46 12.83 -20.94 10.00
CA SER A 46 13.03 -20.81 8.55
C SER A 46 11.72 -20.60 7.78
N LEU A 47 11.85 -19.94 6.63
CA LEU A 47 10.78 -19.69 5.69
C LEU A 47 11.28 -19.98 4.27
N VAL A 48 10.81 -21.06 3.65
CA VAL A 48 11.08 -21.36 2.24
C VAL A 48 9.87 -20.94 1.42
N ARG A 49 10.00 -19.84 0.71
CA ARG A 49 8.94 -19.24 -0.09
C ARG A 49 8.97 -19.75 -1.51
N MET A 50 7.87 -20.38 -1.91
CA MET A 50 7.71 -21.09 -3.19
C MET A 50 6.71 -20.36 -4.10
N HIS A 51 6.79 -19.03 -4.17
CA HIS A 51 5.88 -18.20 -4.97
C HIS A 51 6.09 -18.47 -6.47
N GLY A 52 5.09 -19.07 -7.11
CA GLY A 52 5.14 -19.45 -8.51
C GLY A 52 5.73 -20.83 -8.78
N VAL A 53 6.23 -21.53 -7.75
CA VAL A 53 6.62 -22.95 -7.87
C VAL A 53 5.35 -23.79 -7.93
N ASP A 54 5.29 -24.72 -8.86
CA ASP A 54 4.24 -25.75 -8.94
C ASP A 54 4.53 -26.84 -7.90
N ALA A 55 4.11 -26.57 -6.68
CA ALA A 55 4.45 -27.39 -5.50
C ALA A 55 3.44 -28.52 -5.20
N PHE A 56 2.39 -28.66 -6.02
CA PHE A 56 1.30 -29.61 -5.80
C PHE A 56 0.95 -30.33 -7.10
N ASP A 57 0.47 -31.56 -7.01
CA ASP A 57 0.03 -32.36 -8.16
C ASP A 57 -1.19 -31.75 -8.88
N ASP A 58 -2.06 -31.05 -8.13
CA ASP A 58 -3.21 -30.33 -8.68
C ASP A 58 -2.87 -28.83 -8.85
N GLU A 59 -3.45 -28.19 -9.86
CA GLU A 59 -3.32 -26.74 -10.05
C GLU A 59 -3.97 -25.98 -8.89
N VAL A 60 -3.16 -25.40 -8.03
CA VAL A 60 -3.61 -24.65 -6.85
C VAL A 60 -3.21 -23.17 -6.99
N ASP A 61 -4.20 -22.28 -6.99
CA ASP A 61 -3.98 -20.82 -6.99
C ASP A 61 -3.59 -20.34 -5.57
N ALA A 62 -2.43 -20.80 -5.09
CA ALA A 62 -1.87 -20.47 -3.79
C ALA A 62 -0.41 -20.03 -3.92
N TYR A 63 0.05 -19.29 -2.92
CA TYR A 63 1.47 -18.92 -2.78
C TYR A 63 2.03 -19.71 -1.60
N PRO A 64 2.51 -20.94 -1.85
CA PRO A 64 2.96 -21.81 -0.77
C PRO A 64 4.27 -21.35 -0.17
N ALA A 65 4.40 -21.58 1.13
CA ALA A 65 5.66 -21.48 1.84
C ALA A 65 5.80 -22.64 2.84
N VAL A 66 6.99 -23.22 2.93
CA VAL A 66 7.35 -24.12 4.01
C VAL A 66 7.84 -23.27 5.17
N THR A 67 7.13 -23.36 6.29
CA THR A 67 7.38 -22.56 7.49
C THR A 67 7.80 -23.46 8.63
N THR A 68 9.00 -23.25 9.18
CA THR A 68 9.51 -24.00 10.32
C THR A 68 9.52 -23.12 11.56
N VAL A 69 8.85 -23.56 12.63
CA VAL A 69 8.71 -22.82 13.88
C VAL A 69 9.13 -23.71 15.04
N ARG A 70 9.90 -23.18 15.98
CA ARG A 70 10.28 -23.83 17.23
C ARG A 70 9.54 -23.19 18.40
N LYS A 71 9.03 -23.98 19.32
CA LYS A 71 8.44 -23.47 20.57
C LYS A 71 9.52 -23.04 21.54
N GLY A 72 9.50 -21.79 21.98
CA GLY A 72 10.48 -21.24 22.94
C GLY A 72 10.93 -19.83 22.61
N VAL A 73 12.09 -19.45 23.11
CA VAL A 73 12.65 -18.09 22.92
C VAL A 73 13.01 -17.90 21.44
N ALA A 74 12.56 -16.81 20.88
CA ALA A 74 12.87 -16.44 19.50
C ALA A 74 14.34 -16.01 19.36
N ALA A 75 14.99 -16.45 18.29
CA ALA A 75 16.23 -15.90 17.81
C ALA A 75 15.96 -14.59 17.04
N ASP A 76 16.98 -13.73 16.90
CA ASP A 76 16.86 -12.44 16.22
C ASP A 76 16.77 -12.59 14.68
N HIS A 77 17.33 -13.68 14.15
CA HIS A 77 17.40 -13.94 12.72
C HIS A 77 16.56 -15.15 12.31
N LEU A 78 16.16 -15.18 11.04
CA LEU A 78 15.56 -16.35 10.42
C LEU A 78 16.23 -16.66 9.09
N LYS A 79 16.28 -17.93 8.73
CA LYS A 79 16.73 -18.40 7.42
C LYS A 79 15.60 -18.26 6.41
N PHE A 80 15.80 -17.40 5.42
CA PHE A 80 14.81 -17.11 4.39
C PHE A 80 15.29 -17.66 3.04
N VAL A 81 14.41 -18.36 2.35
CA VAL A 81 14.67 -18.87 1.00
C VAL A 81 13.57 -18.35 0.06
N ASN A 82 13.98 -17.75 -1.06
CA ASN A 82 13.07 -17.32 -2.11
C ASN A 82 13.31 -18.19 -3.36
N CYS A 83 12.33 -19.03 -3.72
CA CYS A 83 12.43 -19.94 -4.86
C CYS A 83 11.87 -19.31 -6.13
N ALA A 84 12.55 -19.52 -7.26
CA ALA A 84 12.04 -19.24 -8.60
C ALA A 84 11.02 -20.29 -9.05
N PRO A 85 10.19 -20.03 -10.07
CA PRO A 85 9.17 -21.00 -10.54
C PRO A 85 9.73 -22.38 -10.95
N GLU A 86 10.94 -22.44 -11.45
CA GLU A 86 11.62 -23.65 -11.93
C GLU A 86 12.36 -24.41 -10.82
N PHE A 87 12.19 -24.04 -9.55
CA PHE A 87 12.77 -24.73 -8.39
C PHE A 87 12.42 -26.23 -8.39
N ASN A 88 13.42 -27.06 -8.15
CA ASN A 88 13.29 -28.52 -8.28
C ASN A 88 13.93 -29.29 -7.12
N GLU A 89 13.91 -30.63 -7.18
CA GLU A 89 14.39 -31.54 -6.13
C GLU A 89 15.90 -31.35 -5.82
N ALA A 90 16.72 -31.09 -6.83
CA ALA A 90 18.16 -30.87 -6.61
C ALA A 90 18.40 -29.54 -5.87
N ASP A 91 17.63 -28.50 -6.19
CA ASP A 91 17.65 -27.23 -5.46
C ASP A 91 17.18 -27.40 -4.02
N ALA A 92 16.12 -28.23 -3.82
CA ALA A 92 15.60 -28.53 -2.48
C ALA A 92 16.63 -29.21 -1.60
N THR A 93 17.44 -30.12 -2.16
CA THR A 93 18.55 -30.77 -1.43
C THR A 93 19.58 -29.72 -0.99
N ALA A 94 20.03 -28.85 -1.89
CA ALA A 94 20.98 -27.79 -1.56
C ALA A 94 20.43 -26.81 -0.49
N VAL A 95 19.14 -26.49 -0.57
CA VAL A 95 18.46 -25.66 0.44
C VAL A 95 18.39 -26.36 1.79
N LEU A 96 18.10 -27.66 1.83
CA LEU A 96 18.04 -28.42 3.07
C LEU A 96 19.42 -28.50 3.74
N ASP A 97 20.49 -28.75 2.99
CA ASP A 97 21.86 -28.73 3.51
C ASP A 97 22.18 -27.35 4.10
N TRP A 98 21.91 -26.28 3.36
CA TRP A 98 22.11 -24.91 3.87
C TRP A 98 21.28 -24.56 5.13
N LEU A 99 20.05 -25.05 5.22
CA LEU A 99 19.21 -24.84 6.41
C LEU A 99 19.75 -25.53 7.67
N MET A 100 20.50 -26.60 7.52
CA MET A 100 21.08 -27.39 8.62
C MET A 100 22.46 -26.87 9.08
N ASP A 101 23.15 -26.11 8.23
CA ASP A 101 24.49 -25.61 8.49
C ASP A 101 24.49 -24.10 8.79
N ASP A 102 25.55 -23.59 9.44
CA ASP A 102 25.78 -22.16 9.65
C ASP A 102 26.61 -21.57 8.49
N GLU A 103 26.15 -21.82 7.27
CA GLU A 103 26.82 -21.36 6.06
C GLU A 103 26.35 -19.93 5.69
N PRO A 104 27.20 -19.15 5.01
CA PRO A 104 26.83 -17.83 4.49
C PRO A 104 25.71 -17.94 3.45
N ASP A 105 25.19 -16.78 3.02
CA ASP A 105 24.15 -16.71 2.00
C ASP A 105 24.49 -17.58 0.77
N LEU A 106 23.52 -18.36 0.30
CA LEU A 106 23.66 -19.26 -0.82
C LEU A 106 22.77 -18.79 -1.98
N VAL A 107 23.38 -18.52 -3.12
CA VAL A 107 22.67 -18.14 -4.35
C VAL A 107 22.78 -19.29 -5.36
N GLY A 108 21.67 -19.95 -5.62
CA GLY A 108 21.53 -20.93 -6.70
C GLY A 108 20.99 -20.29 -7.98
N GLU A 109 20.87 -21.07 -9.03
CA GLU A 109 20.28 -20.62 -10.29
C GLU A 109 18.79 -20.30 -10.15
N ARG A 110 18.08 -21.03 -9.27
CA ARG A 110 16.63 -21.02 -9.11
C ARG A 110 16.17 -20.69 -7.68
N PHE A 111 17.08 -20.26 -6.83
CA PHE A 111 16.75 -19.82 -5.46
C PHE A 111 17.82 -18.89 -4.89
N GLU A 112 17.41 -18.11 -3.91
CA GLU A 112 18.29 -17.33 -3.04
C GLU A 112 17.99 -17.73 -1.59
N ALA A 113 19.01 -18.10 -0.85
CA ALA A 113 18.94 -18.47 0.56
C ALA A 113 19.82 -17.53 1.38
N PHE A 114 19.25 -16.83 2.35
CA PHE A 114 19.94 -15.79 3.12
C PHE A 114 19.30 -15.62 4.50
N GLU A 115 20.05 -15.03 5.42
CA GLU A 115 19.52 -14.66 6.72
C GLU A 115 18.93 -13.26 6.72
N ILE A 116 17.82 -13.06 7.45
CA ILE A 116 17.21 -11.78 7.69
C ILE A 116 16.94 -11.55 9.17
N ASP A 117 16.98 -10.29 9.58
CA ASP A 117 16.49 -9.87 10.89
C ASP A 117 14.98 -10.04 10.96
N LYS A 118 14.49 -10.62 12.05
CA LYS A 118 13.06 -10.81 12.24
C LYS A 118 12.35 -9.50 12.53
N PRO A 119 11.27 -9.17 11.82
CA PRO A 119 10.44 -8.04 12.20
C PRO A 119 9.94 -8.18 13.64
N THR A 120 10.05 -7.14 14.44
CA THR A 120 9.61 -7.15 15.84
C THR A 120 8.10 -7.04 15.97
N GLY A 121 7.52 -7.76 16.95
CA GLY A 121 6.10 -7.71 17.27
C GLY A 121 5.23 -8.28 16.15
N ASP A 122 4.21 -7.54 15.73
CA ASP A 122 3.24 -7.94 14.72
C ASP A 122 3.56 -7.39 13.31
N ARG A 123 4.73 -6.80 13.12
CA ARG A 123 5.15 -6.22 11.84
C ARG A 123 5.08 -7.25 10.72
N MET A 124 4.83 -6.76 9.51
CA MET A 124 4.84 -7.58 8.30
C MET A 124 6.26 -8.00 7.94
N TYR A 125 6.41 -9.20 7.41
CA TYR A 125 7.67 -9.67 6.86
C TYR A 125 7.83 -9.16 5.43
N PRO A 126 8.94 -8.49 5.09
CA PRO A 126 9.23 -8.15 3.70
C PRO A 126 9.51 -9.43 2.92
N LEU A 127 8.93 -9.54 1.73
CA LEU A 127 9.05 -10.73 0.88
C LEU A 127 9.65 -10.33 -0.48
N GLY A 128 10.61 -11.11 -0.94
CA GLY A 128 11.26 -10.87 -2.23
C GLY A 128 12.65 -11.49 -2.31
N ASN A 129 13.47 -11.01 -3.24
CA ASN A 129 14.87 -11.37 -3.31
C ASN A 129 15.69 -10.70 -2.18
N HIS A 130 16.92 -11.15 -2.02
CA HIS A 130 17.81 -10.70 -0.95
C HIS A 130 17.96 -9.17 -0.88
N ASP A 131 18.26 -8.52 -2.01
CA ASP A 131 18.47 -7.07 -2.05
C ASP A 131 17.22 -6.27 -1.68
N LEU A 132 16.05 -6.74 -2.12
CA LEU A 132 14.77 -6.12 -1.79
C LEU A 132 14.45 -6.24 -0.30
N VAL A 133 14.57 -7.44 0.24
CA VAL A 133 14.28 -7.72 1.66
C VAL A 133 15.24 -6.94 2.56
N ARG A 134 16.53 -6.95 2.25
CA ARG A 134 17.56 -6.23 3.00
C ARG A 134 17.31 -4.71 3.01
N PHE A 135 17.05 -4.12 1.84
CA PHE A 135 16.74 -2.69 1.74
C PHE A 135 15.53 -2.30 2.59
N VAL A 136 14.43 -3.05 2.46
CA VAL A 136 13.19 -2.73 3.18
C VAL A 136 13.35 -2.96 4.69
N SER A 137 14.01 -4.04 5.13
CA SER A 137 14.29 -4.29 6.55
C SER A 137 15.09 -3.16 7.16
N GLN A 138 16.21 -2.77 6.55
CA GLN A 138 17.06 -1.67 7.04
C GLN A 138 16.31 -0.34 7.12
N ALA A 139 15.52 -0.02 6.11
CA ALA A 139 14.71 1.19 6.12
C ALA A 139 13.64 1.16 7.21
N CYS A 140 12.98 0.02 7.42
CA CYS A 140 11.97 -0.14 8.48
C CYS A 140 12.56 0.00 9.90
N GLU A 141 13.83 -0.29 10.09
CA GLU A 141 14.49 -0.13 11.39
C GLU A 141 14.94 1.30 11.65
N ARG A 142 15.44 1.98 10.64
CA ARG A 142 16.16 3.24 10.80
C ARG A 142 15.35 4.48 10.45
N LEU A 143 14.31 4.34 9.65
CA LEU A 143 13.54 5.47 9.13
C LEU A 143 12.09 5.46 9.64
N PRO A 144 11.47 6.63 9.80
CA PRO A 144 10.06 6.74 10.16
C PRO A 144 9.16 6.30 9.00
N LYS A 145 7.94 5.90 9.32
CA LYS A 145 6.89 5.71 8.31
C LYS A 145 6.52 7.03 7.66
N LEU A 146 5.94 6.96 6.48
CA LEU A 146 5.51 8.11 5.69
C LEU A 146 4.70 9.13 6.51
N GLU A 147 3.72 8.71 7.32
CA GLU A 147 2.94 9.63 8.16
C GLU A 147 3.76 10.22 9.32
N GLU A 148 4.71 9.46 9.87
CA GLU A 148 5.64 9.90 10.93
C GLU A 148 6.71 10.86 10.38
N ALA A 149 6.94 10.84 9.06
CA ALA A 149 7.81 11.77 8.35
C ALA A 149 7.09 13.07 7.94
N GLY A 150 5.91 13.36 8.49
CA GLY A 150 5.16 14.61 8.26
C GLY A 150 4.23 14.59 7.05
N VAL A 151 3.97 13.44 6.45
CA VAL A 151 3.11 13.30 5.27
C VAL A 151 1.71 12.86 5.69
N LYS A 152 0.68 13.48 5.13
CA LYS A 152 -0.73 13.12 5.32
C LYS A 152 -1.26 12.49 4.04
N LEU A 153 -2.03 11.40 4.16
CA LEU A 153 -2.63 10.74 3.01
C LEU A 153 -4.03 10.22 3.32
N GLY A 154 -4.84 10.16 2.27
CA GLY A 154 -6.18 9.59 2.34
C GLY A 154 -6.68 9.17 0.98
N ILE A 155 -7.89 8.63 0.95
CA ILE A 155 -8.55 8.22 -0.28
C ILE A 155 -9.43 9.35 -0.82
N GLY A 156 -9.56 9.46 -2.13
CA GLY A 156 -10.54 10.32 -2.76
C GLY A 156 -11.98 9.89 -2.51
N ILE A 157 -12.94 10.74 -2.85
CA ILE A 157 -14.35 10.50 -2.51
C ILE A 157 -14.97 9.35 -3.30
N ALA A 158 -15.59 8.40 -2.60
CA ALA A 158 -16.49 7.40 -3.19
C ALA A 158 -17.94 7.90 -3.10
N THR A 159 -18.56 8.07 -4.26
CA THR A 159 -19.94 8.57 -4.32
C THR A 159 -20.97 7.46 -4.11
N GLY A 160 -20.66 6.25 -4.57
CA GLY A 160 -21.58 5.11 -4.62
C GLY A 160 -22.65 5.22 -5.73
N CYS A 161 -22.62 6.28 -6.54
CA CYS A 161 -23.44 6.46 -7.73
C CYS A 161 -22.86 7.60 -8.60
N ASP A 162 -21.74 7.33 -9.26
CA ASP A 162 -21.02 8.34 -10.05
C ASP A 162 -21.91 9.02 -11.10
N ASP A 163 -22.79 8.29 -11.76
CA ASP A 163 -23.69 8.86 -12.77
C ASP A 163 -24.70 9.90 -12.23
N VAL A 164 -24.87 9.98 -10.90
CA VAL A 164 -25.71 11.00 -10.27
C VAL A 164 -24.87 12.09 -9.63
N PHE A 165 -23.74 11.73 -9.01
CA PHE A 165 -22.93 12.69 -8.28
C PHE A 165 -21.83 13.36 -9.10
N LEU A 166 -21.48 12.80 -10.27
CA LEU A 166 -20.47 13.40 -11.15
C LEU A 166 -21.14 13.94 -12.42
N THR A 167 -20.80 15.18 -12.78
CA THR A 167 -21.36 15.86 -13.94
C THR A 167 -20.29 16.68 -14.65
N GLU A 168 -20.55 17.04 -15.91
CA GLU A 168 -19.77 18.02 -16.68
C GLU A 168 -20.50 19.38 -16.77
N ASP A 169 -21.73 19.43 -16.30
CA ASP A 169 -22.54 20.65 -16.22
C ASP A 169 -22.19 21.36 -14.91
N ASP A 170 -21.57 22.51 -15.00
CA ASP A 170 -21.12 23.35 -13.88
C ASP A 170 -22.23 24.18 -13.24
N ASP A 171 -23.41 24.23 -13.89
CA ASP A 171 -24.60 24.94 -13.41
C ASP A 171 -25.77 24.01 -13.06
N LEU A 172 -25.53 22.71 -12.86
CA LEU A 172 -26.56 21.70 -12.58
C LEU A 172 -27.34 21.98 -11.29
N VAL A 173 -26.66 22.40 -10.25
CA VAL A 173 -27.21 22.75 -8.93
C VAL A 173 -26.61 24.09 -8.45
N GLU A 174 -26.89 24.51 -7.23
CA GLU A 174 -26.27 25.72 -6.64
C GLU A 174 -24.74 25.64 -6.70
N SER A 175 -24.08 26.74 -7.05
CA SER A 175 -22.64 26.77 -7.34
C SER A 175 -21.78 26.37 -6.15
N ASP A 176 -22.19 26.66 -4.92
CA ASP A 176 -21.52 26.26 -3.68
C ASP A 176 -21.73 24.75 -3.37
N ARG A 177 -22.53 24.05 -4.16
CA ARG A 177 -22.72 22.59 -4.10
C ARG A 177 -22.00 21.85 -5.22
N MET A 178 -21.27 22.59 -6.07
CA MET A 178 -20.48 22.05 -7.17
C MET A 178 -19.01 22.07 -6.82
N VAL A 179 -18.40 20.90 -6.63
CA VAL A 179 -16.98 20.77 -6.25
C VAL A 179 -16.18 20.26 -7.43
N PRO A 180 -15.13 20.97 -7.88
CA PRO A 180 -14.26 20.49 -8.95
C PRO A 180 -13.62 19.18 -8.56
N ILE A 181 -13.67 18.16 -9.45
CA ILE A 181 -13.15 16.82 -9.13
C ILE A 181 -12.05 16.40 -10.12
N PHE A 182 -10.98 15.83 -9.57
CA PHE A 182 -9.96 15.14 -10.36
C PHE A 182 -10.42 13.71 -10.63
N TYR A 183 -10.50 13.34 -11.90
CA TYR A 183 -10.94 12.01 -12.32
C TYR A 183 -9.82 11.29 -13.06
N MET A 184 -9.18 10.33 -12.40
CA MET A 184 -8.00 9.61 -12.89
C MET A 184 -8.20 8.99 -14.29
N ARG A 185 -9.42 8.58 -14.64
CA ARG A 185 -9.69 8.01 -15.97
C ARG A 185 -9.52 9.02 -17.09
N ASP A 186 -9.92 10.29 -16.86
CA ASP A 186 -9.75 11.35 -17.84
C ASP A 186 -8.28 11.70 -18.02
N HIS A 187 -7.54 11.84 -16.92
CA HIS A 187 -6.09 12.05 -16.93
C HIS A 187 -5.35 10.97 -17.73
N ARG A 188 -5.63 9.69 -17.47
CA ARG A 188 -4.98 8.57 -18.19
C ARG A 188 -5.30 8.53 -19.69
N ARG A 189 -6.35 9.20 -20.13
CA ARG A 189 -6.73 9.34 -21.54
C ARG A 189 -6.19 10.62 -22.19
N GLY A 190 -5.42 11.43 -21.45
CA GLY A 190 -4.93 12.72 -21.91
C GLY A 190 -6.02 13.79 -22.01
N ASN A 191 -7.14 13.62 -21.30
CA ASN A 191 -8.29 14.52 -21.29
C ASN A 191 -8.27 15.42 -20.05
N ASP A 192 -7.12 15.99 -19.69
CA ASP A 192 -6.97 16.84 -18.49
C ASP A 192 -7.80 18.13 -18.55
N ASP A 193 -8.11 18.59 -19.75
CA ASP A 193 -8.97 19.76 -19.99
C ASP A 193 -10.45 19.49 -19.69
N ARG A 194 -10.85 18.24 -19.55
CA ARG A 194 -12.22 17.87 -19.23
C ARG A 194 -12.55 18.25 -17.81
N GLN A 195 -13.41 19.25 -17.65
CA GLN A 195 -13.89 19.65 -16.34
C GLN A 195 -14.97 18.70 -15.84
N ARG A 196 -14.85 18.27 -14.60
CA ARG A 196 -15.86 17.46 -13.89
C ARG A 196 -16.17 18.08 -12.55
N TRP A 197 -17.40 17.91 -12.13
CA TRP A 197 -17.93 18.43 -10.90
C TRP A 197 -18.58 17.32 -10.08
N LEU A 198 -18.41 17.42 -8.77
CA LEU A 198 -19.11 16.61 -7.80
C LEU A 198 -20.29 17.41 -7.25
N VAL A 199 -21.49 16.84 -7.36
CA VAL A 199 -22.67 17.33 -6.63
C VAL A 199 -22.49 16.99 -5.16
N ASN A 200 -22.21 18.01 -4.33
CA ASN A 200 -21.83 17.86 -2.92
C ASN A 200 -23.01 18.00 -1.96
N PRO A 201 -23.45 16.89 -1.32
CA PRO A 201 -24.54 16.93 -0.33
C PRO A 201 -24.08 17.24 1.09
N TRP A 202 -22.80 17.62 1.30
CA TRP A 202 -22.21 17.81 2.62
C TRP A 202 -21.93 19.27 2.93
N ASN A 203 -22.13 19.65 4.19
CA ASN A 203 -21.57 20.88 4.77
C ASN A 203 -20.10 20.65 5.16
N ASP A 204 -19.34 21.72 5.40
CA ASP A 204 -17.93 21.67 5.79
C ASP A 204 -17.71 21.00 7.17
N ASP A 205 -18.73 21.01 8.03
CA ASP A 205 -18.72 20.30 9.31
C ASP A 205 -18.96 18.78 9.16
N GLY A 206 -19.16 18.31 7.92
CA GLY A 206 -19.43 16.91 7.61
C GLY A 206 -20.84 16.44 7.96
N THR A 207 -21.78 17.36 8.18
CA THR A 207 -23.23 17.08 8.22
C THR A 207 -23.82 17.15 6.81
N LEU A 208 -24.97 16.50 6.60
CA LEU A 208 -25.70 16.64 5.34
C LEU A 208 -26.38 18.01 5.27
N VAL A 209 -26.40 18.61 4.08
CA VAL A 209 -27.10 19.87 3.86
C VAL A 209 -28.61 19.71 4.07
N ASN A 210 -29.26 20.76 4.54
CA ASN A 210 -30.72 20.84 4.53
C ASN A 210 -31.17 21.16 3.08
N LEU A 211 -31.80 20.18 2.42
CA LEU A 211 -32.24 20.32 1.03
C LEU A 211 -33.23 21.48 0.80
N ASP A 212 -33.97 21.90 1.82
CA ASP A 212 -34.90 23.04 1.68
C ASP A 212 -34.18 24.39 1.47
N LYS A 213 -32.89 24.45 1.79
CA LYS A 213 -32.04 25.64 1.52
C LYS A 213 -31.42 25.63 0.12
N TYR A 214 -31.52 24.52 -0.61
CA TYR A 214 -30.92 24.29 -1.92
C TYR A 214 -31.95 23.75 -2.91
N PRO A 215 -32.82 24.58 -3.47
CA PRO A 215 -33.96 24.15 -4.31
C PRO A 215 -33.54 23.35 -5.55
N ARG A 216 -32.43 23.75 -6.22
CA ARG A 216 -31.93 23.06 -7.40
C ARG A 216 -31.36 21.70 -7.05
N LEU A 217 -30.52 21.63 -6.04
CA LEU A 217 -29.99 20.39 -5.48
C LEU A 217 -31.10 19.43 -5.04
N LYS A 218 -32.12 19.98 -4.32
CA LYS A 218 -33.27 19.19 -3.89
C LYS A 218 -33.99 18.56 -5.06
N THR A 219 -34.36 19.36 -6.05
CA THR A 219 -35.06 18.89 -7.24
C THR A 219 -34.24 17.83 -7.99
N TYR A 220 -32.96 18.06 -8.18
CA TYR A 220 -32.05 17.13 -8.82
C TYR A 220 -31.94 15.80 -8.10
N LEU A 221 -31.73 15.83 -6.78
CA LEU A 221 -31.60 14.60 -5.97
C LEU A 221 -32.92 13.85 -5.88
N GLU A 222 -34.07 14.54 -5.77
CA GLU A 222 -35.41 13.92 -5.75
C GLU A 222 -35.74 13.21 -7.07
N THR A 223 -35.34 13.80 -8.20
CA THR A 223 -35.48 13.15 -9.52
C THR A 223 -34.71 11.83 -9.58
N ASN A 224 -33.58 11.75 -8.87
CA ASN A 224 -32.73 10.56 -8.80
C ASN A 224 -32.99 9.67 -7.55
N LYS A 225 -34.02 9.98 -6.77
CA LYS A 225 -34.27 9.37 -5.44
C LYS A 225 -34.41 7.86 -5.48
N GLU A 226 -35.10 7.32 -6.47
CA GLU A 226 -35.28 5.86 -6.58
C GLU A 226 -33.93 5.16 -6.71
N ARG A 227 -33.07 5.66 -7.59
CA ARG A 227 -31.72 5.13 -7.84
C ARG A 227 -30.83 5.26 -6.58
N LEU A 228 -30.84 6.43 -5.95
CA LEU A 228 -30.05 6.71 -4.75
C LEU A 228 -30.48 5.86 -3.54
N SER A 229 -31.77 5.62 -3.39
CA SER A 229 -32.34 4.86 -2.26
C SER A 229 -32.02 3.36 -2.34
N ARG A 230 -31.68 2.82 -3.51
CA ARG A 230 -31.28 1.40 -3.68
C ARG A 230 -29.91 1.09 -3.11
N ARG A 231 -29.05 2.10 -2.90
CA ARG A 231 -27.68 1.93 -2.41
C ARG A 231 -27.68 1.45 -0.95
N TYR A 232 -26.64 0.68 -0.61
CA TYR A 232 -26.48 0.14 0.76
C TYR A 232 -26.46 1.23 1.84
N VAL A 233 -25.75 2.34 1.57
CA VAL A 233 -25.66 3.47 2.51
C VAL A 233 -27.01 4.13 2.79
N ALA A 234 -27.88 4.21 1.78
CA ALA A 234 -29.25 4.73 1.92
C ALA A 234 -30.18 3.74 2.64
N LYS A 235 -30.00 2.43 2.42
CA LYS A 235 -30.76 1.39 3.15
C LYS A 235 -30.45 1.38 4.63
N LYS A 236 -29.20 1.64 5.03
CA LYS A 236 -28.80 1.77 6.44
C LYS A 236 -29.37 3.01 7.14
N ASN A 237 -29.51 4.11 6.40
CA ASN A 237 -30.07 5.36 6.90
C ASN A 237 -30.97 5.99 5.86
N LYS A 238 -32.28 5.75 6.00
CA LYS A 238 -33.29 6.20 5.04
C LYS A 238 -33.47 7.72 4.99
N THR A 239 -33.14 8.44 6.05
CA THR A 239 -33.23 9.92 6.08
C THR A 239 -32.04 10.56 5.38
N ALA A 240 -30.89 9.86 5.29
CA ALA A 240 -29.68 10.29 4.61
C ALA A 240 -29.55 9.63 3.21
N TRP A 241 -30.64 9.37 2.52
CA TRP A 241 -30.65 8.65 1.24
C TRP A 241 -29.86 9.34 0.13
N TYR A 242 -29.68 10.66 0.22
CA TYR A 242 -28.97 11.49 -0.78
C TYR A 242 -27.46 11.65 -0.50
N ARG A 243 -26.92 11.00 0.53
CA ARG A 243 -25.49 11.06 0.84
C ARG A 243 -24.62 10.29 -0.17
N THR A 244 -23.39 10.72 -0.34
CA THR A 244 -22.31 9.89 -0.93
C THR A 244 -21.86 8.83 0.08
N ILE A 245 -21.04 7.85 -0.33
CA ILE A 245 -20.45 6.88 0.61
C ILE A 245 -19.55 7.62 1.57
N ASP A 246 -18.57 8.37 1.06
CA ASP A 246 -17.62 9.14 1.84
C ASP A 246 -18.07 10.60 1.97
N LYS A 247 -17.49 11.29 2.94
CA LYS A 247 -17.58 12.74 3.12
C LYS A 247 -16.38 13.41 2.47
N LEU A 248 -16.50 14.69 2.17
CA LEU A 248 -15.35 15.52 1.82
C LEU A 248 -14.46 15.77 3.04
N THR A 249 -13.15 15.75 2.84
CA THR A 249 -12.17 16.19 3.85
C THR A 249 -12.06 17.71 3.77
N PRO A 250 -12.35 18.44 4.84
CA PRO A 250 -12.29 19.90 4.83
C PRO A 250 -10.90 20.45 4.47
N GLY A 251 -10.84 21.55 3.75
CA GLY A 251 -9.61 22.24 3.39
C GLY A 251 -8.73 21.54 2.35
N LEU A 252 -9.19 20.42 1.76
CA LEU A 252 -8.39 19.70 0.78
C LEU A 252 -8.32 20.42 -0.58
N LEU A 253 -9.33 21.20 -0.93
CA LEU A 253 -9.36 22.01 -2.16
C LEU A 253 -8.42 23.20 -2.13
N ASP A 254 -8.11 23.71 -0.94
CA ASP A 254 -7.35 24.94 -0.73
C ASP A 254 -5.84 24.71 -0.65
N ARG A 255 -5.38 23.50 -0.94
CA ARG A 255 -3.96 23.11 -0.86
C ARG A 255 -3.53 22.30 -2.06
N ASP A 256 -2.23 22.30 -2.28
CA ASP A 256 -1.62 21.41 -3.25
C ASP A 256 -1.63 19.97 -2.76
N LEU A 257 -1.88 19.06 -3.68
CA LEU A 257 -1.95 17.64 -3.45
C LEU A 257 -1.08 16.88 -4.44
N LEU A 258 -0.41 15.83 -3.98
CA LEU A 258 0.04 14.77 -4.86
C LEU A 258 -1.06 13.71 -4.93
N LEU A 259 -1.47 13.35 -6.13
CA LEU A 259 -2.46 12.31 -6.39
C LEU A 259 -1.77 11.04 -6.86
N MET A 260 -1.99 9.94 -6.14
CA MET A 260 -1.43 8.62 -6.46
C MET A 260 -2.53 7.69 -6.97
N PRO A 261 -2.42 7.11 -8.18
CA PRO A 261 -3.40 6.15 -8.68
C PRO A 261 -3.39 4.85 -7.86
N ASP A 262 -4.56 4.23 -7.62
CA ASP A 262 -4.67 2.96 -6.88
C ASP A 262 -3.89 1.81 -7.53
N MET A 263 -4.02 1.66 -8.83
CA MET A 263 -3.38 0.59 -9.59
C MET A 263 -2.48 1.17 -10.68
N ALA A 264 -1.19 0.81 -10.63
CA ALA A 264 -0.21 1.16 -11.65
C ALA A 264 0.95 0.16 -11.64
N ALA A 265 1.67 0.05 -12.75
CA ALA A 265 2.90 -0.73 -12.80
C ALA A 265 4.03 -0.06 -12.01
N GLN A 266 3.96 1.27 -11.91
CA GLN A 266 4.95 2.11 -11.24
C GLN A 266 4.25 3.21 -10.44
N PRO A 267 4.85 3.71 -9.36
CA PRO A 267 4.34 4.90 -8.68
C PRO A 267 4.42 6.10 -9.61
N ASP A 268 3.32 6.81 -9.77
CA ASP A 268 3.20 7.95 -10.68
C ASP A 268 2.38 9.06 -9.98
N PRO A 269 2.99 9.80 -9.04
CA PRO A 269 2.35 10.91 -8.36
C PRO A 269 2.14 12.10 -9.30
N ILE A 270 0.97 12.73 -9.18
CA ILE A 270 0.53 13.85 -10.01
C ILE A 270 0.26 15.04 -9.10
N LEU A 271 0.89 16.18 -9.34
CA LEU A 271 0.59 17.42 -8.63
C LEU A 271 -0.75 17.97 -9.09
N SER A 272 -1.62 18.33 -8.15
CA SER A 272 -2.96 18.86 -8.41
C SER A 272 -3.32 19.95 -7.41
N HIS A 273 -4.00 21.00 -7.88
CA HIS A 273 -4.53 22.08 -7.07
C HIS A 273 -6.00 22.32 -7.40
N GLY A 274 -6.82 22.64 -6.40
CA GLY A 274 -8.21 23.08 -6.59
C GLY A 274 -9.18 22.01 -7.13
N LYS A 275 -8.76 20.75 -7.21
CA LYS A 275 -9.62 19.63 -7.63
C LYS A 275 -9.64 18.54 -6.55
N TYR A 276 -10.83 18.14 -6.12
CA TYR A 276 -10.99 17.08 -5.15
C TYR A 276 -10.78 15.69 -5.82
N PRO A 277 -9.99 14.78 -5.25
CA PRO A 277 -9.74 13.47 -5.87
C PRO A 277 -10.95 12.53 -5.79
N HIS A 278 -11.22 11.82 -6.88
CA HIS A 278 -12.15 10.69 -6.89
C HIS A 278 -11.53 9.44 -6.25
N HIS A 279 -12.33 8.50 -5.77
CA HIS A 279 -11.90 7.30 -5.02
C HIS A 279 -10.88 6.39 -5.74
N ASN A 280 -10.64 6.59 -7.03
CA ASN A 280 -9.62 5.87 -7.79
C ASN A 280 -8.20 6.42 -7.61
N CYS A 281 -8.04 7.45 -6.81
CA CYS A 281 -6.75 7.99 -6.40
C CYS A 281 -6.70 8.28 -4.90
N TYR A 282 -5.49 8.20 -4.39
CA TYR A 282 -5.14 8.61 -3.04
C TYR A 282 -4.54 10.02 -3.12
N TRP A 283 -4.91 10.86 -2.18
CA TRP A 283 -4.30 12.17 -2.02
C TRP A 283 -3.20 12.12 -0.96
N ILE A 284 -2.14 12.86 -1.21
CA ILE A 284 -0.99 13.01 -0.35
C ILE A 284 -0.69 14.50 -0.22
N THR A 285 -0.46 14.97 0.99
CA THR A 285 -0.09 16.37 1.26
C THR A 285 0.81 16.43 2.48
N SER A 286 1.46 17.58 2.68
CA SER A 286 2.30 17.84 3.84
C SER A 286 2.34 19.32 4.15
N ASP A 287 2.56 19.63 5.43
CA ASP A 287 2.89 20.99 5.88
C ASP A 287 4.42 21.15 6.08
N GLU A 288 5.19 20.06 5.96
CA GLU A 288 6.64 19.99 6.21
C GLU A 288 7.45 19.78 4.92
N TRP A 289 6.85 19.24 3.87
CA TRP A 289 7.50 18.86 2.63
C TRP A 289 7.17 19.83 1.50
N ASP A 290 8.19 20.16 0.71
CA ASP A 290 7.97 20.58 -0.67
C ASP A 290 7.38 19.39 -1.46
N LEU A 291 6.24 19.60 -2.11
CA LEU A 291 5.51 18.50 -2.78
C LEU A 291 6.19 18.00 -4.06
N GLU A 292 7.01 18.82 -4.72
CA GLU A 292 7.79 18.35 -5.87
C GLU A 292 8.90 17.39 -5.40
N VAL A 293 9.58 17.74 -4.28
CA VAL A 293 10.59 16.87 -3.67
C VAL A 293 9.96 15.56 -3.20
N LEU A 294 8.81 15.64 -2.52
CA LEU A 294 8.05 14.47 -2.10
C LEU A 294 7.58 13.66 -3.30
N GLY A 295 7.10 14.30 -4.36
CA GLY A 295 6.71 13.68 -5.62
C GLY A 295 7.86 12.90 -6.25
N GLY A 296 9.06 13.51 -6.30
CA GLY A 296 10.27 12.85 -6.78
C GLY A 296 10.64 11.62 -5.95
N LEU A 297 10.58 11.71 -4.62
CA LEU A 297 10.85 10.59 -3.74
C LEU A 297 9.82 9.47 -3.92
N LEU A 298 8.53 9.80 -4.02
CA LEU A 298 7.46 8.83 -4.17
C LEU A 298 7.41 8.17 -5.56
N MET A 299 7.86 8.84 -6.62
CA MET A 299 7.93 8.24 -7.96
C MET A 299 9.13 7.32 -8.16
N ALA A 300 10.11 7.39 -7.28
CA ALA A 300 11.33 6.58 -7.34
C ALA A 300 11.07 5.08 -7.16
N ASP A 301 11.99 4.25 -7.63
CA ASP A 301 11.90 2.80 -7.46
C ASP A 301 11.98 2.37 -5.99
N THR A 302 12.58 3.18 -5.12
CA THR A 302 12.58 2.96 -3.66
C THR A 302 11.16 2.78 -3.11
N THR A 303 10.21 3.64 -3.49
CA THR A 303 8.78 3.51 -3.09
C THR A 303 8.16 2.22 -3.65
N ARG A 304 8.43 1.91 -4.92
CA ARG A 304 7.96 0.66 -5.54
C ARG A 304 8.46 -0.56 -4.78
N ARG A 305 9.73 -0.57 -4.34
CA ARG A 305 10.34 -1.67 -3.58
C ARG A 305 9.59 -1.94 -2.27
N PHE A 306 9.15 -0.92 -1.54
CA PHE A 306 8.29 -1.12 -0.36
C PHE A 306 6.96 -1.80 -0.70
N ILE A 307 6.30 -1.33 -1.75
CA ILE A 307 5.01 -1.91 -2.17
C ILE A 307 5.19 -3.34 -2.69
N ASP A 308 6.31 -3.62 -3.37
CA ASP A 308 6.64 -4.95 -3.86
C ASP A 308 6.94 -5.93 -2.72
N ALA A 309 7.66 -5.48 -1.69
CA ALA A 309 8.05 -6.30 -0.54
C ALA A 309 6.94 -6.51 0.49
N LEU A 310 6.08 -5.51 0.72
CA LEU A 310 5.08 -5.47 1.80
C LEU A 310 3.63 -5.49 1.30
N GLY A 311 3.41 -5.23 0.02
CA GLY A 311 2.09 -5.15 -0.59
C GLY A 311 1.59 -6.48 -1.16
N VAL A 312 0.31 -6.51 -1.51
CA VAL A 312 -0.29 -7.64 -2.23
C VAL A 312 -0.06 -7.46 -3.72
N LYS A 313 0.61 -8.44 -4.34
CA LYS A 313 0.77 -8.50 -5.79
C LYS A 313 -0.51 -8.97 -6.46
N MET A 314 -0.89 -8.29 -7.54
CA MET A 314 -1.97 -8.73 -8.42
C MET A 314 -1.42 -9.66 -9.51
N ARG A 315 -2.30 -10.52 -10.06
CA ARG A 315 -1.92 -11.35 -11.22
C ARG A 315 -1.40 -10.46 -12.36
N GLY A 316 -0.27 -10.80 -12.95
CA GLY A 316 0.39 -10.01 -14.00
C GLY A 316 1.34 -8.91 -13.48
N GLY A 317 1.72 -8.91 -12.18
CA GLY A 317 2.76 -8.04 -11.64
C GLY A 317 2.34 -6.57 -11.39
N THR A 318 1.06 -6.24 -11.55
CA THR A 318 0.54 -4.90 -11.23
C THR A 318 0.52 -4.70 -9.71
N LEU A 319 1.06 -3.57 -9.27
CA LEU A 319 1.08 -3.20 -7.86
C LEU A 319 -0.14 -2.34 -7.49
N ARG A 320 -0.51 -2.38 -6.22
CA ARG A 320 -1.57 -1.55 -5.67
C ARG A 320 -0.98 -0.52 -4.71
N PHE A 321 -1.07 0.75 -5.10
CA PHE A 321 -0.62 1.89 -4.28
C PHE A 321 -1.72 2.37 -3.33
N GLN A 322 -2.38 1.43 -2.67
CA GLN A 322 -3.42 1.76 -1.69
C GLN A 322 -2.84 2.46 -0.46
N ALA A 323 -3.62 3.33 0.18
CA ALA A 323 -3.22 4.04 1.39
C ALA A 323 -2.64 3.12 2.47
N GLN A 324 -3.21 1.93 2.64
CA GLN A 324 -2.72 0.94 3.62
C GLN A 324 -1.29 0.46 3.32
N TYR A 325 -0.88 0.39 2.05
CA TYR A 325 0.48 0.00 1.66
C TYR A 325 1.41 1.22 1.61
N LEU A 326 0.93 2.38 1.14
CA LEU A 326 1.69 3.63 1.19
C LEU A 326 2.09 3.99 2.62
N ARG A 327 1.24 3.71 3.62
CA ARG A 327 1.55 3.89 5.04
C ARG A 327 2.66 2.99 5.57
N LEU A 328 3.02 1.94 4.82
CA LEU A 328 4.14 1.05 5.16
C LEU A 328 5.47 1.53 4.59
N VAL A 329 5.46 2.54 3.74
CA VAL A 329 6.69 3.14 3.21
C VAL A 329 7.41 3.86 4.33
N HIS A 330 8.66 3.47 4.59
CA HIS A 330 9.57 4.17 5.46
C HIS A 330 10.45 5.10 4.61
N MET A 331 10.66 6.31 5.07
CA MET A 331 11.36 7.33 4.28
C MET A 331 12.11 8.31 5.18
N PRO A 332 13.15 8.98 4.67
CA PRO A 332 13.82 10.07 5.38
C PRO A 332 12.83 11.17 5.77
N LYS A 333 13.08 11.91 6.84
CA LYS A 333 12.41 13.19 7.08
C LYS A 333 12.98 14.25 6.12
N TYR A 334 12.16 15.22 5.74
CA TYR A 334 12.58 16.28 4.82
C TYR A 334 13.88 16.97 5.23
N ILE A 335 14.04 17.23 6.54
CA ILE A 335 15.22 17.90 7.09
C ILE A 335 16.52 17.05 7.00
N GLN A 336 16.40 15.74 6.86
CA GLN A 336 17.54 14.82 6.74
C GLN A 336 18.10 14.73 5.32
N ILE A 337 17.40 15.30 4.34
CA ILE A 337 17.79 15.26 2.92
C ILE A 337 18.59 16.51 2.61
N SER A 338 19.76 16.35 2.00
CA SER A 338 20.59 17.45 1.55
C SER A 338 19.91 18.29 0.47
N ASP A 339 20.27 19.57 0.37
CA ASP A 339 19.70 20.46 -0.65
C ASP A 339 19.99 19.98 -2.08
N THR A 340 21.12 19.34 -2.31
CA THR A 340 21.45 18.72 -3.60
C THR A 340 20.47 17.63 -3.97
N ASN A 341 20.13 16.74 -3.03
CA ASN A 341 19.19 15.66 -3.27
C ASN A 341 17.75 16.19 -3.39
N LYS A 342 17.36 17.22 -2.62
CA LYS A 342 16.07 17.90 -2.78
C LYS A 342 15.90 18.51 -4.18
N LEU A 343 16.89 19.27 -4.66
CA LEU A 343 16.87 19.84 -6.00
C LEU A 343 16.81 18.74 -7.09
N GLY A 344 17.56 17.66 -6.90
CA GLY A 344 17.55 16.53 -7.82
C GLY A 344 16.19 15.82 -7.88
N LEU A 345 15.53 15.63 -6.73
CA LEU A 345 14.21 15.01 -6.64
C LEU A 345 13.11 15.90 -7.26
N SER A 346 13.09 17.21 -6.93
CA SER A 346 12.14 18.16 -7.54
C SER A 346 12.31 18.23 -9.06
N ARG A 347 13.55 18.33 -9.54
CA ARG A 347 13.85 18.30 -10.97
C ARG A 347 13.36 17.00 -11.63
N ALA A 348 13.65 15.86 -11.04
CA ALA A 348 13.25 14.56 -11.56
C ALA A 348 11.72 14.41 -11.64
N PHE A 349 11.01 14.93 -10.65
CA PHE A 349 9.55 14.97 -10.63
C PHE A 349 8.97 15.82 -11.78
N ASN A 350 9.51 17.03 -11.98
CA ASN A 350 9.07 17.95 -13.02
C ASN A 350 9.39 17.44 -14.43
N GLU A 351 10.54 16.77 -14.61
CA GLU A 351 10.94 16.16 -15.88
C GLU A 351 10.32 14.78 -16.11
N LYS A 352 9.59 14.23 -15.12
CA LYS A 352 9.05 12.87 -15.10
C LYS A 352 10.12 11.80 -15.32
N ASP A 353 11.35 12.07 -14.88
CA ASP A 353 12.49 11.18 -14.99
C ASP A 353 12.62 10.28 -13.73
N ARG A 354 12.09 9.07 -13.83
CA ARG A 354 12.13 8.09 -12.76
C ARG A 354 13.54 7.60 -12.42
N ALA A 355 14.40 7.45 -13.43
CA ALA A 355 15.77 6.99 -13.19
C ALA A 355 16.54 8.04 -12.37
N LEU A 356 16.36 9.30 -12.71
CA LEU A 356 16.92 10.43 -11.96
C LEU A 356 16.34 10.50 -10.53
N ALA A 357 15.02 10.33 -10.39
CA ALA A 357 14.35 10.28 -9.11
C ALA A 357 14.88 9.15 -8.22
N THR A 358 15.06 7.95 -8.78
CA THR A 358 15.61 6.79 -8.08
C THR A 358 17.03 7.05 -7.60
N LYS A 359 17.90 7.61 -8.45
CA LYS A 359 19.26 8.00 -8.06
C LYS A 359 19.30 8.92 -6.84
N PHE A 360 18.51 10.00 -6.85
CA PHE A 360 18.48 10.95 -5.74
C PHE A 360 17.73 10.42 -4.52
N ALA A 361 16.73 9.58 -4.69
CA ALA A 361 16.05 8.91 -3.60
C ALA A 361 17.00 7.95 -2.86
N GLU A 362 17.74 7.10 -3.58
CA GLU A 362 18.73 6.20 -2.97
C GLU A 362 19.81 6.98 -2.20
N ALA A 363 20.28 8.11 -2.75
CA ALA A 363 21.22 8.98 -2.04
C ALA A 363 20.59 9.57 -0.76
N ALA A 364 19.34 10.01 -0.80
CA ALA A 364 18.62 10.55 0.35
C ALA A 364 18.38 9.48 1.44
N TYR A 365 18.04 8.24 1.04
CA TYR A 365 17.92 7.13 1.97
C TYR A 365 19.25 6.82 2.65
N LYS A 366 20.34 6.83 1.88
CA LYS A 366 21.70 6.60 2.41
C LYS A 366 22.08 7.67 3.42
N GLU A 367 21.93 8.96 3.07
CA GLU A 367 22.21 10.09 3.99
C GLU A 367 21.47 9.96 5.33
N ALA A 368 20.24 9.51 5.31
CA ALA A 368 19.40 9.42 6.51
C ALA A 368 19.64 8.15 7.34
N THR A 369 20.35 7.18 6.80
CA THR A 369 20.67 5.91 7.49
C THR A 369 22.12 5.78 7.94
N GLU A 370 23.01 6.64 7.47
CA GLU A 370 24.39 6.78 7.96
C GLU A 370 24.46 7.67 9.22
#